data_b7a6b53c2898a88b1a807caf5b66da90
#
_entry.id   b7a6b53c2898a88b1a807caf5b66da90
#
_cell.length_a   1.000
_cell.length_b   1.000
_cell.length_c   1.000
_cell.angle_alpha   90.00
_cell.angle_beta   90.00
_cell.angle_gamma   90.00
#
_symmetry.space_group_name_H-M   'P 1'
#
loop_
_entity.id
_entity.type
_entity.pdbx_description
1 polymer ?
#
loop_
_entity_poly.entity_id
_entity_poly.type
_entity_poly.pdbx_seq_one_letter_code
_entity_poly.pdbx_strand_id
1 'polypeptide(L)'
;DPNGASVLGFDGDKGQATVIERGGRLALRVKHADADSRVHFAGLTYWIGGQDWQIPARFIAHPAGKTLPIANIIGSTDDIPNPGVVEFVRGDKTYRLEALDEGEGTLFLVFADRTSGHGSYGAGRFIDAPKPDANGRLVIDFNQAYNPPCAFTPFATCPLPPPENRLDLRVEAGEKAYIKPAPPAKDAP
;
A
#
# COMPACT_ATOMS: atom_id res chain seq x y z
N ASP A 1 -15.98 -18.74 -6.85
CA ASP A 1 -17.26 -19.10 -6.20
C ASP A 1 -18.24 -17.92 -6.37
N PRO A 2 -19.41 -18.10 -7.02
CA PRO A 2 -20.39 -17.04 -7.21
C PRO A 2 -20.97 -16.48 -5.88
N ASN A 3 -20.74 -17.18 -4.78
CA ASN A 3 -21.18 -16.80 -3.43
C ASN A 3 -20.06 -16.22 -2.55
N GLY A 4 -18.91 -15.86 -3.14
CA GLY A 4 -17.72 -15.42 -2.40
C GLY A 4 -16.85 -16.58 -1.91
N ALA A 5 -15.71 -16.25 -1.31
CA ALA A 5 -14.78 -17.25 -0.82
C ALA A 5 -15.34 -17.95 0.44
N SER A 6 -15.29 -19.29 0.45
CA SER A 6 -15.65 -20.07 1.63
C SER A 6 -14.74 -19.72 2.81
N VAL A 7 -15.34 -19.38 3.94
CA VAL A 7 -14.64 -19.07 5.19
C VAL A 7 -14.85 -20.21 6.16
N LEU A 8 -13.76 -20.79 6.65
CA LEU A 8 -13.76 -21.79 7.72
C LEU A 8 -13.39 -21.13 9.04
N GLY A 9 -14.30 -21.14 10.01
CA GLY A 9 -14.04 -20.75 11.40
C GLY A 9 -13.38 -21.90 12.18
N PHE A 10 -12.49 -21.56 13.12
CA PHE A 10 -11.85 -22.52 14.03
C PHE A 10 -11.47 -21.84 15.35
N ASP A 11 -11.07 -22.61 16.34
CA ASP A 11 -10.66 -22.13 17.67
C ASP A 11 -11.69 -21.19 18.33
N GLY A 12 -12.95 -21.63 18.41
CA GLY A 12 -14.04 -20.88 19.05
C GLY A 12 -14.27 -19.51 18.42
N ASP A 13 -14.25 -19.43 17.09
CA ASP A 13 -14.41 -18.22 16.28
C ASP A 13 -13.26 -17.20 16.35
N LYS A 14 -12.17 -17.52 17.02
CA LYS A 14 -10.95 -16.69 17.02
C LYS A 14 -10.19 -16.76 15.71
N GLY A 15 -10.27 -17.88 15.00
CA GLY A 15 -9.58 -18.14 13.75
C GLY A 15 -10.52 -18.19 12.55
N GLN A 16 -10.04 -17.68 11.41
CA GLN A 16 -10.70 -17.80 10.12
C GLN A 16 -9.68 -18.23 9.07
N ALA A 17 -10.04 -19.20 8.26
CA ALA A 17 -9.26 -19.62 7.09
C ALA A 17 -10.08 -19.47 5.81
N THR A 18 -9.45 -18.94 4.76
CA THR A 18 -10.05 -18.75 3.44
C THR A 18 -9.09 -19.28 2.40
N VAL A 19 -9.58 -20.01 1.41
CA VAL A 19 -8.78 -20.41 0.25
C VAL A 19 -8.58 -19.18 -0.64
N ILE A 20 -7.35 -18.92 -1.00
CA ILE A 20 -6.97 -17.86 -1.92
C ILE A 20 -6.12 -18.42 -3.05
N GLU A 21 -6.10 -17.73 -4.18
CA GLU A 21 -5.18 -17.99 -5.28
C GLU A 21 -4.22 -16.80 -5.43
N ARG A 22 -2.94 -17.09 -5.62
CA ARG A 22 -1.89 -16.10 -5.87
C ARG A 22 -0.89 -16.67 -6.89
N GLY A 23 -0.74 -16.00 -8.03
CA GLY A 23 0.17 -16.44 -9.09
C GLY A 23 -0.08 -17.89 -9.55
N GLY A 24 -1.34 -18.30 -9.71
CA GLY A 24 -1.74 -19.66 -10.11
C GLY A 24 -1.56 -20.73 -9.02
N ARG A 25 -1.25 -20.34 -7.77
CA ARG A 25 -1.08 -21.27 -6.64
C ARG A 25 -2.17 -21.08 -5.61
N LEU A 26 -2.77 -22.17 -5.17
CA LEU A 26 -3.72 -22.17 -4.06
C LEU A 26 -2.98 -22.07 -2.72
N ALA A 27 -3.51 -21.26 -1.82
CA ALA A 27 -3.00 -21.08 -0.47
C ALA A 27 -4.17 -20.87 0.52
N LEU A 28 -3.88 -21.00 1.80
CA LEU A 28 -4.80 -20.64 2.86
C LEU A 28 -4.42 -19.28 3.44
N ARG A 29 -5.36 -18.34 3.43
CA ARG A 29 -5.25 -17.11 4.20
C ARG A 29 -5.83 -17.36 5.59
N VAL A 30 -4.97 -17.36 6.59
CA VAL A 30 -5.38 -17.53 7.98
C VAL A 30 -5.36 -16.17 8.70
N LYS A 31 -6.44 -15.85 9.40
CA LYS A 31 -6.53 -14.71 10.32
C LYS A 31 -6.84 -15.27 11.70
N HIS A 32 -6.16 -14.78 12.72
CA HIS A 32 -6.39 -15.23 14.10
C HIS A 32 -6.42 -14.04 15.05
N ALA A 33 -7.38 -14.05 15.99
CA ALA A 33 -7.56 -12.96 16.96
C ALA A 33 -6.33 -12.80 17.88
N ASP A 34 -5.67 -13.91 18.22
CA ASP A 34 -4.49 -13.94 19.09
C ASP A 34 -3.16 -13.99 18.31
N ALA A 35 -3.16 -13.61 17.01
CA ALA A 35 -1.91 -13.51 16.24
C ALA A 35 -0.95 -12.50 16.89
N ASP A 36 0.32 -12.88 17.07
CA ASP A 36 1.34 -12.04 17.72
C ASP A 36 1.40 -10.62 17.15
N SER A 37 1.33 -10.48 15.83
CA SER A 37 1.34 -9.19 15.15
C SER A 37 0.14 -8.31 15.49
N ARG A 38 -0.99 -8.91 15.91
CA ARG A 38 -2.19 -8.20 16.34
C ARG A 38 -2.15 -7.87 17.83
N VAL A 39 -1.83 -8.87 18.67
CA VAL A 39 -1.84 -8.74 20.15
C VAL A 39 -0.77 -7.76 20.62
N HIS A 40 0.40 -7.78 19.98
CA HIS A 40 1.54 -6.91 20.31
C HIS A 40 1.67 -5.72 19.35
N PHE A 41 0.57 -5.29 18.74
CA PHE A 41 0.60 -4.10 17.88
C PHE A 41 0.87 -2.85 18.72
N ALA A 42 2.00 -2.19 18.46
CA ALA A 42 2.47 -1.03 19.23
C ALA A 42 1.88 0.32 18.78
N GLY A 43 0.93 0.30 17.85
CA GLY A 43 0.42 1.52 17.22
C GLY A 43 1.29 2.00 16.07
N LEU A 44 0.88 3.11 15.48
CA LEU A 44 1.57 3.76 14.35
C LEU A 44 2.13 5.11 14.77
N THR A 45 3.23 5.48 14.17
CA THR A 45 3.79 6.82 14.26
C THR A 45 3.71 7.49 12.90
N TYR A 46 3.56 8.81 12.91
CA TYR A 46 3.35 9.61 11.72
C TYR A 46 4.43 10.68 11.58
N TRP A 47 4.67 11.10 10.35
CA TRP A 47 5.35 12.35 10.08
C TRP A 47 4.46 13.51 10.52
N ILE A 48 5.06 14.68 10.78
CA ILE A 48 4.29 15.87 11.18
C ILE A 48 3.29 16.25 10.08
N GLY A 49 3.68 16.12 8.81
CA GLY A 49 2.82 16.40 7.67
C GLY A 49 2.37 17.85 7.63
N GLY A 50 1.09 18.06 7.28
CA GLY A 50 0.44 19.36 7.24
C GLY A 50 -0.22 19.67 5.90
N GLN A 51 -0.82 20.86 5.77
CA GLN A 51 -1.53 21.27 4.56
C GLN A 51 -0.65 21.31 3.31
N ASP A 52 0.64 21.59 3.48
CA ASP A 52 1.61 21.58 2.37
C ASP A 52 1.77 20.20 1.69
N TRP A 53 1.25 19.14 2.31
CA TRP A 53 1.25 17.79 1.78
C TRP A 53 -0.09 17.38 1.16
N GLN A 54 -1.06 18.29 1.10
CA GLN A 54 -2.25 18.19 0.27
C GLN A 54 -1.98 18.90 -1.06
N ILE A 55 -1.47 18.17 -2.02
CA ILE A 55 -0.89 18.74 -3.24
C ILE A 55 -1.90 18.67 -4.38
N PRO A 56 -2.31 19.82 -4.96
CA PRO A 56 -3.08 19.82 -6.19
C PRO A 56 -2.32 19.12 -7.31
N ALA A 57 -3.03 18.25 -8.03
CA ALA A 57 -2.46 17.41 -9.06
C ALA A 57 -3.35 17.38 -10.29
N ARG A 58 -2.77 16.97 -11.41
CA ARG A 58 -3.44 16.75 -12.68
C ARG A 58 -3.36 15.29 -13.07
N PHE A 59 -4.47 14.73 -13.45
CA PHE A 59 -4.54 13.40 -14.04
C PHE A 59 -4.37 13.48 -15.56
N ILE A 60 -3.48 12.66 -16.08
CA ILE A 60 -3.22 12.51 -17.51
C ILE A 60 -3.62 11.09 -17.86
N ALA A 61 -4.73 10.93 -18.56
CA ALA A 61 -5.27 9.63 -18.91
C ALA A 61 -4.36 8.89 -19.91
N HIS A 62 -4.22 7.61 -19.72
CA HIS A 62 -3.63 6.68 -20.69
C HIS A 62 -4.69 6.19 -21.68
N PRO A 63 -4.27 5.61 -22.81
CA PRO A 63 -5.19 4.88 -23.69
C PRO A 63 -5.93 3.77 -22.92
N ALA A 64 -7.18 3.56 -23.28
CA ALA A 64 -8.01 2.52 -22.65
C ALA A 64 -7.35 1.14 -22.75
N GLY A 65 -7.44 0.36 -21.68
CA GLY A 65 -6.87 -0.99 -21.61
C GLY A 65 -5.36 -1.04 -21.32
N LYS A 66 -4.71 0.10 -21.07
CA LYS A 66 -3.31 0.08 -20.63
C LYS A 66 -3.19 -0.59 -19.27
N THR A 67 -2.19 -1.46 -19.12
CA THR A 67 -1.77 -2.07 -17.86
C THR A 67 -0.35 -1.66 -17.52
N LEU A 68 0.02 -1.86 -16.26
CA LEU A 68 1.39 -1.70 -15.78
C LEU A 68 1.80 -2.99 -15.05
N PRO A 69 2.94 -3.60 -15.39
CA PRO A 69 3.44 -4.76 -14.68
C PRO A 69 3.92 -4.35 -13.29
N ILE A 70 3.26 -4.85 -12.26
CA ILE A 70 3.58 -4.57 -10.85
C ILE A 70 4.16 -5.84 -10.22
N ALA A 71 5.42 -5.76 -9.85
CA ALA A 71 6.06 -6.80 -9.05
C ALA A 71 5.53 -6.75 -7.61
N ASN A 72 5.45 -7.90 -6.97
CA ASN A 72 5.14 -7.99 -5.54
C ASN A 72 6.32 -8.52 -4.74
N ILE A 73 6.22 -8.44 -3.40
CA ILE A 73 7.30 -8.79 -2.48
C ILE A 73 7.72 -10.27 -2.53
N ILE A 74 6.91 -11.16 -3.09
CA ILE A 74 7.24 -12.60 -3.27
C ILE A 74 7.83 -12.91 -4.65
N GLY A 75 8.03 -11.87 -5.50
CA GLY A 75 8.70 -11.99 -6.80
C GLY A 75 7.79 -12.38 -7.97
N SER A 76 6.47 -12.45 -7.80
CA SER A 76 5.55 -12.51 -8.94
C SER A 76 5.23 -11.11 -9.47
N THR A 77 4.77 -11.06 -10.72
CA THR A 77 4.38 -9.81 -11.39
C THR A 77 2.98 -10.00 -11.95
N ASP A 78 2.13 -9.02 -11.70
CA ASP A 78 0.76 -8.98 -12.20
C ASP A 78 0.56 -7.71 -13.04
N ASP A 79 -0.15 -7.82 -14.17
CA ASP A 79 -0.53 -6.69 -15.00
C ASP A 79 -1.77 -6.01 -14.42
N ILE A 80 -1.60 -4.84 -13.81
CA ILE A 80 -2.68 -4.09 -13.17
C ILE A 80 -3.18 -2.97 -14.10
N PRO A 81 -4.50 -2.74 -14.21
CA PRO A 81 -5.06 -1.63 -14.96
C PRO A 81 -4.43 -0.29 -14.55
N ASN A 82 -3.90 0.43 -15.56
CA ASN A 82 -3.21 1.70 -15.37
C ASN A 82 -3.92 2.81 -16.15
N PRO A 83 -4.92 3.48 -15.56
CA PRO A 83 -5.76 4.45 -16.25
C PRO A 83 -5.04 5.75 -16.59
N GLY A 84 -3.92 6.07 -15.96
CA GLY A 84 -3.19 7.29 -16.23
C GLY A 84 -2.11 7.61 -15.21
N VAL A 85 -1.58 8.82 -15.35
CA VAL A 85 -0.53 9.39 -14.50
C VAL A 85 -1.11 10.53 -13.69
N VAL A 86 -0.75 10.59 -12.40
CA VAL A 86 -0.99 11.76 -11.55
C VAL A 86 0.28 12.62 -11.53
N GLU A 87 0.18 13.82 -12.08
CA GLU A 87 1.26 14.79 -12.15
C GLU A 87 1.05 15.91 -11.14
N PHE A 88 2.09 16.24 -10.38
CA PHE A 88 2.06 17.34 -9.41
C PHE A 88 3.38 18.09 -9.35
N VAL A 89 3.35 19.31 -8.81
CA VAL A 89 4.52 20.17 -8.65
C VAL A 89 4.84 20.32 -7.16
N ARG A 90 6.12 20.20 -6.83
CA ARG A 90 6.63 20.51 -5.50
C ARG A 90 7.93 21.29 -5.62
N GLY A 91 7.95 22.51 -5.08
CA GLY A 91 9.03 23.46 -5.36
C GLY A 91 9.06 23.81 -6.85
N ASP A 92 10.21 23.66 -7.47
CA ASP A 92 10.46 23.91 -8.89
C ASP A 92 10.44 22.63 -9.76
N LYS A 93 10.08 21.49 -9.17
CA LYS A 93 10.09 20.18 -9.84
C LYS A 93 8.68 19.63 -10.06
N THR A 94 8.51 19.02 -11.22
CA THR A 94 7.33 18.22 -11.56
C THR A 94 7.60 16.75 -11.27
N TYR A 95 6.66 16.11 -10.59
CA TYR A 95 6.68 14.70 -10.24
C TYR A 95 5.50 13.97 -10.85
N ARG A 96 5.64 12.69 -11.06
CA ARG A 96 4.64 11.83 -11.66
C ARG A 96 4.51 10.54 -10.89
N LEU A 97 3.28 10.04 -10.78
CA LEU A 97 2.95 8.73 -10.24
C LEU A 97 2.00 8.03 -11.21
N GLU A 98 2.38 6.87 -11.69
CA GLU A 98 1.47 5.96 -12.39
C GLU A 98 0.38 5.52 -11.41
N ALA A 99 -0.86 5.70 -11.82
CA ALA A 99 -2.01 5.34 -11.01
C ALA A 99 -2.54 3.97 -11.41
N LEU A 100 -2.89 3.15 -10.44
CA LEU A 100 -3.50 1.86 -10.64
C LEU A 100 -5.01 1.93 -10.35
N ASP A 101 -5.81 1.11 -11.00
CA ASP A 101 -7.24 0.96 -10.72
C ASP A 101 -7.53 -0.48 -10.32
N GLU A 102 -7.77 -0.70 -9.04
CA GLU A 102 -8.14 -2.01 -8.47
C GLU A 102 -9.66 -2.21 -8.37
N GLY A 103 -10.46 -1.28 -8.93
CA GLY A 103 -11.92 -1.35 -8.94
C GLY A 103 -12.59 -0.80 -7.67
N GLU A 104 -11.83 -0.27 -6.73
CA GLU A 104 -12.32 0.24 -5.43
C GLU A 104 -12.89 1.67 -5.47
N GLY A 105 -13.00 2.27 -6.66
CA GLY A 105 -13.53 3.63 -6.83
C GLY A 105 -12.52 4.76 -6.61
N THR A 106 -11.29 4.43 -6.23
CA THR A 106 -10.16 5.34 -6.05
C THR A 106 -9.05 5.07 -7.07
N LEU A 107 -8.03 5.93 -7.11
CA LEU A 107 -6.77 5.66 -7.76
C LEU A 107 -5.79 5.15 -6.71
N PHE A 108 -5.25 3.96 -6.94
CA PHE A 108 -4.26 3.36 -6.04
C PHE A 108 -2.84 3.77 -6.46
N LEU A 109 -2.14 4.48 -5.57
CA LEU A 109 -0.78 4.97 -5.80
C LEU A 109 0.18 4.19 -4.90
N VAL A 110 0.99 3.33 -5.52
CA VAL A 110 2.08 2.60 -4.85
C VAL A 110 3.37 3.36 -5.12
N PHE A 111 4.02 3.93 -4.11
CA PHE A 111 5.18 4.79 -4.32
C PHE A 111 6.29 4.54 -3.30
N ALA A 112 7.52 4.82 -3.71
CA ALA A 112 8.67 4.99 -2.84
C ALA A 112 9.22 6.42 -2.98
N ASP A 113 9.86 6.90 -1.94
CA ASP A 113 10.44 8.21 -1.89
C ASP A 113 11.77 8.20 -1.10
N ARG A 114 12.43 9.34 -0.95
CA ARG A 114 13.71 9.40 -0.23
C ARG A 114 13.60 9.14 1.28
N THR A 115 12.39 9.01 1.83
CA THR A 115 12.19 8.56 3.22
C THR A 115 12.08 7.06 3.34
N SER A 116 11.88 6.32 2.23
CA SER A 116 11.79 4.85 2.23
C SER A 116 13.08 4.22 2.74
N GLY A 117 12.98 3.48 3.85
CA GLY A 117 14.15 2.97 4.60
C GLY A 117 14.86 4.01 5.48
N HIS A 118 14.41 5.27 5.48
CA HIS A 118 14.98 6.40 6.23
C HIS A 118 13.89 7.13 7.02
N GLY A 119 13.04 6.38 7.71
CA GLY A 119 11.94 6.88 8.53
C GLY A 119 10.56 6.41 8.04
N SER A 120 10.38 6.12 6.76
CA SER A 120 9.21 5.41 6.22
C SER A 120 9.58 3.96 5.88
N TYR A 121 8.59 3.11 5.68
CA TYR A 121 8.78 1.70 5.35
C TYR A 121 9.60 1.53 4.06
N GLY A 122 10.59 0.66 4.09
CA GLY A 122 11.60 0.54 3.02
C GLY A 122 11.07 0.07 1.67
N ALA A 123 9.98 -0.72 1.67
CA ALA A 123 9.36 -1.20 0.43
C ALA A 123 8.34 -0.21 -0.16
N GLY A 124 8.23 1.00 0.37
CA GLY A 124 7.29 2.02 -0.10
C GLY A 124 6.01 2.10 0.71
N ARG A 125 5.13 3.01 0.31
CA ARG A 125 3.84 3.31 0.94
C ARG A 125 2.73 3.37 -0.11
N PHE A 126 1.50 3.37 0.34
CA PHE A 126 0.30 3.43 -0.47
C PHE A 126 -0.50 4.70 -0.20
N ILE A 127 -1.21 5.17 -1.21
CA ILE A 127 -2.23 6.21 -1.09
C ILE A 127 -3.42 5.80 -1.94
N ASP A 128 -4.63 5.87 -1.37
CA ASP A 128 -5.90 5.82 -2.11
C ASP A 128 -6.32 7.25 -2.43
N ALA A 129 -5.99 7.71 -3.63
CA ALA A 129 -6.31 9.05 -4.08
C ALA A 129 -7.73 9.09 -4.69
N PRO A 130 -8.46 10.21 -4.57
CA PRO A 130 -9.74 10.36 -5.25
C PRO A 130 -9.57 10.30 -6.77
N LYS A 131 -10.59 9.83 -7.48
CA LYS A 131 -10.64 9.96 -8.94
C LYS A 131 -10.67 11.44 -9.33
N PRO A 132 -10.09 11.81 -10.48
CA PRO A 132 -10.06 13.20 -10.94
C PRO A 132 -11.49 13.72 -11.23
N ASP A 133 -11.66 15.02 -11.10
CA ASP A 133 -12.87 15.71 -11.55
C ASP A 133 -12.99 15.70 -13.09
N ALA A 134 -14.07 16.28 -13.63
CA ALA A 134 -14.32 16.38 -15.08
C ALA A 134 -13.23 17.16 -15.83
N ASN A 135 -12.42 17.95 -15.13
CA ASN A 135 -11.29 18.71 -15.71
C ASN A 135 -9.95 18.01 -15.52
N GLY A 136 -9.95 16.78 -15.00
CA GLY A 136 -8.74 16.02 -14.72
C GLY A 136 -7.98 16.51 -13.50
N ARG A 137 -8.63 17.20 -12.54
CA ARG A 137 -7.99 17.71 -11.33
C ARG A 137 -8.29 16.82 -10.15
N LEU A 138 -7.30 16.65 -9.28
CA LEU A 138 -7.44 15.97 -7.99
C LEU A 138 -6.47 16.59 -6.98
N VAL A 139 -6.58 16.16 -5.73
CA VAL A 139 -5.60 16.46 -4.69
C VAL A 139 -5.01 15.16 -4.21
N ILE A 140 -3.68 15.05 -4.21
CA ILE A 140 -2.98 13.96 -3.52
C ILE A 140 -2.73 14.42 -2.09
N ASP A 141 -3.30 13.72 -1.13
CA ASP A 141 -3.03 13.96 0.29
C ASP A 141 -1.97 12.96 0.80
N PHE A 142 -0.71 13.38 0.80
CA PHE A 142 0.38 12.56 1.31
C PHE A 142 0.31 12.32 2.82
N ASN A 143 -0.49 13.09 3.56
CA ASN A 143 -0.75 12.80 4.98
C ASN A 143 -1.51 11.49 5.17
N GLN A 144 -2.19 11.00 4.13
CA GLN A 144 -2.88 9.72 4.12
C GLN A 144 -2.00 8.56 3.63
N ALA A 145 -0.72 8.80 3.34
CA ALA A 145 0.18 7.73 2.96
C ALA A 145 0.34 6.71 4.08
N TYR A 146 0.10 5.42 3.78
CA TYR A 146 0.08 4.35 4.76
C TYR A 146 1.03 3.19 4.40
N ASN A 147 1.39 2.43 5.42
CA ASN A 147 2.23 1.26 5.28
C ASN A 147 1.46 0.10 4.63
N PRO A 148 2.06 -0.62 3.68
CA PRO A 148 1.46 -1.83 3.14
C PRO A 148 1.35 -2.93 4.22
N PRO A 149 0.43 -3.90 4.10
CA PRO A 149 0.27 -5.00 5.05
C PRO A 149 1.56 -5.77 5.35
N CYS A 150 2.50 -5.85 4.39
CA CYS A 150 3.79 -6.52 4.58
C CYS A 150 4.73 -5.81 5.58
N ALA A 151 4.44 -4.56 5.96
CA ALA A 151 5.13 -3.89 7.06
C ALA A 151 4.82 -4.55 8.42
N PHE A 152 3.64 -5.16 8.55
CA PHE A 152 3.13 -5.72 9.81
C PHE A 152 3.23 -7.24 9.89
N THR A 153 3.19 -7.93 8.74
CA THR A 153 3.20 -9.39 8.67
C THR A 153 4.05 -9.89 7.50
N PRO A 154 4.80 -11.00 7.66
CA PRO A 154 5.55 -11.62 6.55
C PRO A 154 4.67 -12.41 5.57
N PHE A 155 3.36 -12.49 5.82
CA PHE A 155 2.43 -13.30 5.03
C PHE A 155 1.61 -12.50 4.01
N ALA A 156 1.92 -11.22 3.82
CA ALA A 156 1.27 -10.39 2.83
C ALA A 156 2.06 -10.36 1.52
N THR A 157 1.33 -10.31 0.39
CA THR A 157 1.87 -10.21 -0.96
C THR A 157 1.61 -8.80 -1.49
N CYS A 158 2.35 -7.81 -0.96
CA CYS A 158 2.11 -6.42 -1.33
C CYS A 158 2.77 -6.06 -2.65
N PRO A 159 2.12 -5.22 -3.48
CA PRO A 159 2.74 -4.62 -4.65
C PRO A 159 3.95 -3.76 -4.25
N LEU A 160 4.96 -3.75 -5.09
CA LEU A 160 6.14 -2.90 -4.93
C LEU A 160 6.04 -1.70 -5.86
N PRO A 161 6.54 -0.53 -5.44
CA PRO A 161 6.59 0.64 -6.30
C PRO A 161 7.33 0.36 -7.60
N PRO A 162 6.69 0.54 -8.76
CA PRO A 162 7.37 0.45 -10.03
C PRO A 162 8.45 1.55 -10.15
N PRO A 163 9.41 1.43 -11.06
CA PRO A 163 10.47 2.43 -11.22
C PRO A 163 9.96 3.85 -11.39
N GLU A 164 8.85 4.02 -12.11
CA GLU A 164 8.19 5.30 -12.39
C GLU A 164 7.65 5.99 -11.14
N ASN A 165 7.31 5.20 -10.11
CA ASN A 165 6.75 5.68 -8.85
C ASN A 165 7.79 5.85 -7.74
N ARG A 166 9.08 5.96 -8.12
CA ARG A 166 10.17 6.25 -7.19
C ARG A 166 10.49 7.74 -7.23
N LEU A 167 9.92 8.47 -6.26
CA LEU A 167 10.04 9.93 -6.20
C LEU A 167 11.41 10.38 -5.67
N ASP A 168 12.08 11.25 -6.42
CA ASP A 168 13.25 12.01 -5.94
C ASP A 168 12.82 13.17 -5.03
N LEU A 169 12.06 12.85 -3.99
CA LEU A 169 11.45 13.77 -3.04
C LEU A 169 11.45 13.11 -1.64
N ARG A 170 11.64 13.89 -0.59
CA ARG A 170 11.41 13.42 0.78
C ARG A 170 9.96 13.72 1.17
N VAL A 171 9.13 12.69 1.24
CA VAL A 171 7.72 12.81 1.64
C VAL A 171 7.61 12.61 3.16
N GLU A 172 7.77 13.68 3.91
CA GLU A 172 7.68 13.70 5.38
C GLU A 172 6.22 13.94 5.84
N ALA A 173 5.32 13.09 5.32
CA ALA A 173 3.89 13.06 5.63
C ALA A 173 3.38 11.62 5.65
N GLY A 174 2.26 11.36 6.32
CA GLY A 174 1.68 10.03 6.48
C GLY A 174 2.41 9.16 7.50
N GLU A 175 2.26 7.86 7.37
CA GLU A 175 2.83 6.88 8.30
C GLU A 175 4.35 6.77 8.17
N LYS A 176 5.02 6.66 9.32
CA LYS A 176 6.41 6.22 9.43
C LYS A 176 6.49 4.69 9.36
N ALA A 177 7.70 4.17 9.24
CA ALA A 177 7.94 2.73 9.31
C ALA A 177 7.40 2.16 10.64
N TYR A 178 6.66 1.05 10.55
CA TYR A 178 6.23 0.32 11.73
C TYR A 178 7.43 -0.31 12.44
N ILE A 179 7.58 -0.02 13.72
CA ILE A 179 8.61 -0.60 14.56
C ILE A 179 7.98 -1.74 15.35
N LYS A 180 8.34 -2.97 15.00
CA LYS A 180 7.86 -4.14 15.74
C LYS A 180 8.39 -4.07 17.17
N PRO A 181 7.53 -4.29 18.19
CA PRO A 181 8.00 -4.49 19.56
C PRO A 181 9.01 -5.64 19.61
N ALA A 182 10.01 -5.49 20.47
CA ALA A 182 10.87 -6.63 20.79
C ALA A 182 9.98 -7.79 21.34
N PRO A 183 10.22 -9.03 20.94
CA PRO A 183 9.54 -10.15 21.57
C PRO A 183 9.78 -10.10 23.09
N PRO A 184 8.78 -10.46 23.92
CA PRO A 184 8.97 -10.54 25.36
C PRO A 184 10.19 -11.42 25.61
N ALA A 185 11.04 -10.99 26.54
CA ALA A 185 12.18 -11.81 26.96
C ALA A 185 11.60 -13.20 27.33
N LYS A 186 12.10 -14.25 26.65
CA LYS A 186 11.80 -15.61 27.11
C LYS A 186 12.36 -15.69 28.51
N ASP A 187 11.49 -15.87 29.50
CA ASP A 187 11.95 -16.14 30.86
C ASP A 187 13.01 -17.23 30.74
N ALA A 188 14.23 -16.87 31.13
CA ALA A 188 15.31 -17.85 31.23
C ALA A 188 14.92 -18.85 32.33
N PRO A 189 15.17 -20.15 32.12
CA PRO A 189 14.82 -21.19 33.08
C PRO A 189 15.53 -21.00 34.43
#